data_d768919b1fe2e6e2c0cca5767cca81c6
#
_entry.id   d768919b1fe2e6e2c0cca5767cca81c6
#
_cell.length_a   1.000
_cell.length_b   1.000
_cell.length_c   1.000
_cell.angle_alpha   90.00
_cell.angle_beta   90.00
_cell.angle_gamma   90.00
#
_symmetry.space_group_name_H-M   'P 1'
#
loop_
_entity.id
_entity.type
_entity.pdbx_description
1 polymer ?
#
loop_
_entity_poly.entity_id
_entity_poly.type
_entity_poly.pdbx_seq_one_letter_code
_entity_poly.pdbx_strand_id
1 'polypeptide(L)'
;PAMNIDGLSEATLDFLINKGWVKSFKDVYHLAVYKDEWQRYDGFGKKSVEKILDAIEKSRNVDLANFICALSIDGIGTSASKTIANHFNGSFDAFFYALMTNYDWSSLTDFGEVTARNIADYGAKFSDEVYSLAQEMQFVERESKVVAENPMKGKKFCITGSFSQSRDL
;
A
#
# COMPACT_ATOMS: atom_id res chain seq x y z
N PRO A 1 0.97 -5.14 -8.46
CA PRO A 1 0.04 -4.41 -7.60
C PRO A 1 0.43 -4.54 -6.13
N ALA A 2 0.39 -3.45 -5.40
CA ALA A 2 0.90 -3.37 -4.03
C ALA A 2 0.12 -4.23 -3.02
N MET A 3 -1.13 -4.55 -3.28
CA MET A 3 -1.96 -5.40 -2.42
C MET A 3 -1.84 -6.90 -2.73
N ASN A 4 -1.27 -7.27 -3.85
CA ASN A 4 -0.94 -8.63 -4.31
C ASN A 4 -1.83 -9.75 -3.74
N ILE A 5 -3.12 -9.71 -4.09
CA ILE A 5 -4.09 -10.72 -3.67
C ILE A 5 -3.91 -11.97 -4.54
N ASP A 6 -3.39 -13.03 -3.94
CA ASP A 6 -3.11 -14.29 -4.66
C ASP A 6 -4.40 -14.90 -5.24
N GLY A 7 -4.36 -15.24 -6.52
CA GLY A 7 -5.48 -15.79 -7.27
C GLY A 7 -6.45 -14.75 -7.86
N LEU A 8 -6.33 -13.47 -7.51
CA LEU A 8 -7.11 -12.39 -8.10
C LEU A 8 -6.41 -11.84 -9.34
N SER A 9 -6.50 -12.60 -10.45
CA SER A 9 -5.96 -12.18 -11.74
C SER A 9 -6.80 -11.09 -12.40
N GLU A 10 -6.25 -10.45 -13.42
CA GLU A 10 -7.00 -9.49 -14.24
C GLU A 10 -8.27 -10.10 -14.82
N ALA A 11 -8.17 -11.32 -15.37
CA ALA A 11 -9.33 -12.05 -15.90
C ALA A 11 -10.39 -12.33 -14.82
N THR A 12 -9.97 -12.65 -13.61
CA THR A 12 -10.90 -12.85 -12.48
C THR A 12 -11.57 -11.54 -12.08
N LEU A 13 -10.82 -10.43 -12.04
CA LEU A 13 -11.38 -9.11 -11.77
C LEU A 13 -12.40 -8.70 -12.84
N ASP A 14 -12.09 -8.90 -14.12
CA ASP A 14 -13.02 -8.62 -15.22
C ASP A 14 -14.31 -9.41 -15.10
N PHE A 15 -14.21 -10.68 -14.74
CA PHE A 15 -15.37 -11.52 -14.45
C PHE A 15 -16.24 -10.93 -13.34
N LEU A 16 -15.64 -10.54 -12.21
CA LEU A 16 -16.35 -9.98 -11.06
C LEU A 16 -16.99 -8.63 -11.36
N ILE A 17 -16.30 -7.79 -12.14
CA ILE A 17 -16.82 -6.50 -12.62
C ILE A 17 -18.00 -6.72 -13.56
N ASN A 18 -17.91 -7.65 -14.50
CA ASN A 18 -18.98 -7.98 -15.45
C ASN A 18 -20.22 -8.55 -14.75
N LYS A 19 -20.02 -9.26 -13.62
CA LYS A 19 -21.13 -9.72 -12.76
C LYS A 19 -21.78 -8.59 -11.97
N GLY A 20 -21.17 -7.40 -11.93
CA GLY A 20 -21.63 -6.29 -11.13
C GLY A 20 -21.36 -6.47 -9.62
N TRP A 21 -20.53 -7.45 -9.25
CA TRP A 21 -20.16 -7.70 -7.85
C TRP A 21 -19.05 -6.78 -7.36
N VAL A 22 -18.26 -6.23 -8.27
CA VAL A 22 -17.19 -5.27 -8.00
C VAL A 22 -17.43 -4.02 -8.83
N LYS A 23 -17.72 -2.91 -8.19
CA LYS A 23 -17.87 -1.58 -8.79
C LYS A 23 -16.79 -0.61 -8.29
N SER A 24 -16.24 -0.89 -7.12
CA SER A 24 -15.15 -0.14 -6.49
C SER A 24 -14.15 -1.08 -5.83
N PHE A 25 -12.99 -0.57 -5.46
CA PHE A 25 -11.95 -1.36 -4.77
C PHE A 25 -12.46 -1.97 -3.46
N LYS A 26 -13.30 -1.25 -2.74
CA LYS A 26 -13.93 -1.68 -1.50
C LYS A 26 -14.76 -2.95 -1.68
N ASP A 27 -15.45 -3.10 -2.81
CA ASP A 27 -16.35 -4.23 -3.06
C ASP A 27 -15.60 -5.58 -3.11
N VAL A 28 -14.31 -5.57 -3.44
CA VAL A 28 -13.44 -6.77 -3.39
C VAL A 28 -13.47 -7.40 -2.00
N TYR A 29 -13.56 -6.60 -0.95
CA TYR A 29 -13.59 -7.08 0.44
C TYR A 29 -14.96 -7.58 0.90
N HIS A 30 -15.97 -7.49 0.05
CA HIS A 30 -17.34 -7.95 0.30
C HIS A 30 -17.75 -9.13 -0.58
N LEU A 31 -16.83 -9.74 -1.31
CA LEU A 31 -17.09 -10.83 -2.25
C LEU A 31 -17.56 -12.13 -1.60
N ALA A 32 -17.32 -12.32 -0.31
CA ALA A 32 -17.74 -13.51 0.43
C ALA A 32 -19.26 -13.77 0.35
N VAL A 33 -20.05 -12.73 0.19
CA VAL A 33 -21.52 -12.85 0.04
C VAL A 33 -21.94 -13.58 -1.25
N TYR A 34 -21.07 -13.59 -2.26
CA TYR A 34 -21.29 -14.25 -3.55
C TYR A 34 -20.64 -15.64 -3.64
N LYS A 35 -20.05 -16.14 -2.55
CA LYS A 35 -19.27 -17.37 -2.53
C LYS A 35 -19.99 -18.54 -3.20
N ASP A 36 -21.24 -18.82 -2.80
CA ASP A 36 -22.01 -19.96 -3.28
C ASP A 36 -22.39 -19.83 -4.76
N GLU A 37 -22.67 -18.63 -5.22
CA GLU A 37 -22.94 -18.35 -6.63
C GLU A 37 -21.66 -18.47 -7.44
N TRP A 38 -20.59 -17.87 -6.97
CA TRP A 38 -19.28 -17.84 -7.66
C TRP A 38 -18.74 -19.23 -7.96
N GLN A 39 -18.88 -20.15 -7.02
CA GLN A 39 -18.43 -21.56 -7.16
C GLN A 39 -19.14 -22.34 -8.26
N ARG A 40 -20.29 -21.87 -8.77
CA ARG A 40 -21.08 -22.50 -9.82
C ARG A 40 -20.63 -22.16 -11.23
N TYR A 41 -19.78 -21.16 -11.37
CA TYR A 41 -19.28 -20.75 -12.68
C TYR A 41 -18.08 -21.60 -13.10
N ASP A 42 -18.03 -21.92 -14.40
CA ASP A 42 -16.92 -22.63 -15.00
C ASP A 42 -15.60 -21.90 -14.75
N GLY A 43 -14.56 -22.65 -14.38
CA GLY A 43 -13.26 -22.09 -14.01
C GLY A 43 -13.11 -21.67 -12.54
N PHE A 44 -14.21 -21.69 -11.76
CA PHE A 44 -14.21 -21.38 -10.35
C PHE A 44 -14.75 -22.53 -9.51
N GLY A 45 -13.87 -23.41 -9.05
CA GLY A 45 -14.26 -24.46 -8.10
C GLY A 45 -14.25 -23.94 -6.66
N LYS A 46 -14.87 -24.71 -5.75
CA LYS A 46 -14.93 -24.39 -4.31
C LYS A 46 -13.57 -24.03 -3.72
N LYS A 47 -12.53 -24.83 -3.97
CA LYS A 47 -11.18 -24.59 -3.46
C LYS A 47 -10.54 -23.31 -4.03
N SER A 48 -10.79 -23.01 -5.29
CA SER A 48 -10.28 -21.81 -5.95
C SER A 48 -10.89 -20.55 -5.35
N VAL A 49 -12.21 -20.52 -5.19
CA VAL A 49 -12.92 -19.39 -4.61
C VAL A 49 -12.52 -19.18 -3.14
N GLU A 50 -12.44 -20.27 -2.36
CA GLU A 50 -11.99 -20.20 -0.96
C GLU A 50 -10.57 -19.64 -0.85
N LYS A 51 -9.65 -20.08 -1.71
CA LYS A 51 -8.27 -19.55 -1.74
C LYS A 51 -8.24 -18.05 -2.03
N ILE A 52 -9.05 -17.59 -2.99
CA ILE A 52 -9.12 -16.16 -3.33
C ILE A 52 -9.70 -15.36 -2.16
N LEU A 53 -10.78 -15.81 -1.54
CA LEU A 53 -11.39 -15.15 -0.40
C LEU A 53 -10.44 -15.09 0.81
N ASP A 54 -9.70 -16.15 1.08
CA ASP A 54 -8.67 -16.16 2.13
C ASP A 54 -7.54 -15.16 1.85
N ALA A 55 -7.12 -15.06 0.58
CA ALA A 55 -6.11 -14.09 0.17
C ALA A 55 -6.60 -12.64 0.32
N ILE A 56 -7.88 -12.39 0.00
CA ILE A 56 -8.53 -11.10 0.22
C ILE A 56 -8.53 -10.74 1.71
N GLU A 57 -8.94 -11.66 2.58
CA GLU A 57 -8.93 -11.42 4.03
C GLU A 57 -7.52 -11.15 4.58
N LYS A 58 -6.52 -11.88 4.12
CA LYS A 58 -5.12 -11.64 4.49
C LYS A 58 -4.63 -10.27 4.04
N SER A 59 -5.09 -9.78 2.89
CA SER A 59 -4.69 -8.47 2.34
C SER A 59 -5.24 -7.28 3.13
N ARG A 60 -6.20 -7.50 4.05
CA ARG A 60 -6.68 -6.46 4.97
C ARG A 60 -5.58 -5.98 5.91
N ASN A 61 -4.64 -6.85 6.27
CA ASN A 61 -3.47 -6.49 7.06
C ASN A 61 -2.45 -5.81 6.16
N VAL A 62 -2.33 -4.52 6.26
CA VAL A 62 -1.50 -3.70 5.36
C VAL A 62 -0.75 -2.63 6.15
N ASP A 63 0.49 -2.36 5.79
CA ASP A 63 1.18 -1.17 6.26
C ASP A 63 0.83 0.06 5.40
N LEU A 64 1.02 1.25 5.97
CA LEU A 64 0.66 2.50 5.28
C LEU A 64 1.39 2.65 3.93
N ALA A 65 2.64 2.23 3.81
CA ALA A 65 3.38 2.34 2.55
C ALA A 65 2.75 1.49 1.43
N ASN A 66 2.37 0.26 1.73
CA ASN A 66 1.70 -0.62 0.78
C ASN A 66 0.30 -0.12 0.44
N PHE A 67 -0.43 0.42 1.42
CA PHE A 67 -1.73 1.05 1.20
C PHE A 67 -1.62 2.24 0.23
N ILE A 68 -0.70 3.18 0.47
CA ILE A 68 -0.48 4.33 -0.40
C ILE A 68 -0.07 3.89 -1.81
N CYS A 69 0.83 2.91 -1.93
CA CYS A 69 1.22 2.36 -3.22
C CYS A 69 0.02 1.75 -3.98
N ALA A 70 -0.89 1.09 -3.26
CA ALA A 70 -2.10 0.51 -3.84
C ALA A 70 -3.10 1.55 -4.38
N LEU A 71 -3.09 2.77 -3.85
CA LEU A 71 -3.93 3.86 -4.35
C LEU A 71 -3.57 4.27 -5.79
N SER A 72 -2.39 3.88 -6.26
CA SER A 72 -1.92 4.14 -7.63
C SER A 72 -1.95 5.64 -8.01
N ILE A 73 -1.57 6.49 -7.07
CA ILE A 73 -1.45 7.93 -7.32
C ILE A 73 -0.34 8.16 -8.34
N ASP A 74 -0.60 8.95 -9.35
CA ASP A 74 0.36 9.23 -10.42
C ASP A 74 1.65 9.84 -9.87
N GLY A 75 2.79 9.26 -10.26
CA GLY A 75 4.11 9.65 -9.75
C GLY A 75 4.47 9.09 -8.36
N ILE A 76 3.59 8.34 -7.71
CA ILE A 76 3.82 7.72 -6.40
C ILE A 76 3.97 6.20 -6.53
N GLY A 77 5.20 5.77 -6.64
CA GLY A 77 5.55 4.34 -6.64
C GLY A 77 5.92 3.84 -5.24
N THR A 78 6.55 2.68 -5.20
CA THR A 78 6.94 2.00 -3.94
C THR A 78 7.86 2.87 -3.07
N SER A 79 8.86 3.54 -3.66
CA SER A 79 9.81 4.38 -2.92
C SER A 79 9.13 5.60 -2.31
N ALA A 80 8.36 6.34 -3.11
CA ALA A 80 7.63 7.52 -2.67
C ALA A 80 6.59 7.16 -1.59
N SER A 81 5.90 6.03 -1.74
CA SER A 81 4.96 5.53 -0.72
C SER A 81 5.63 5.26 0.62
N LYS A 82 6.85 4.71 0.62
CA LYS A 82 7.65 4.50 1.83
C LYS A 82 8.07 5.83 2.47
N THR A 83 8.46 6.81 1.66
CA THR A 83 8.82 8.15 2.14
C THR A 83 7.63 8.80 2.84
N ILE A 84 6.44 8.76 2.24
CA ILE A 84 5.21 9.29 2.86
C ILE A 84 4.90 8.56 4.16
N ALA A 85 4.88 7.22 4.13
CA ALA A 85 4.56 6.42 5.30
C ALA A 85 5.52 6.66 6.47
N ASN A 86 6.81 6.79 6.20
CA ASN A 86 7.81 7.09 7.22
C ASN A 86 7.62 8.50 7.79
N HIS A 87 7.30 9.48 6.95
CA HIS A 87 7.04 10.85 7.38
C HIS A 87 5.88 10.93 8.38
N PHE A 88 4.82 10.17 8.15
CA PHE A 88 3.65 10.09 9.03
C PHE A 88 3.75 8.97 10.08
N ASN A 89 4.91 8.39 10.29
CA ASN A 89 5.16 7.31 11.27
C ASN A 89 4.20 6.11 11.12
N GLY A 90 3.79 5.79 9.90
CA GLY A 90 2.85 4.71 9.62
C GLY A 90 1.39 5.00 9.99
N SER A 91 1.07 6.21 10.45
CA SER A 91 -0.27 6.60 10.85
C SER A 91 -1.14 6.94 9.64
N PHE A 92 -2.17 6.13 9.40
CA PHE A 92 -3.18 6.44 8.38
C PHE A 92 -3.90 7.76 8.67
N ASP A 93 -4.28 8.00 9.93
CA ASP A 93 -5.03 9.21 10.30
C ASP A 93 -4.23 10.48 10.00
N ALA A 94 -2.93 10.48 10.31
CA ALA A 94 -2.05 11.61 10.00
C ALA A 94 -1.90 11.83 8.49
N PHE A 95 -1.68 10.75 7.73
CA PHE A 95 -1.64 10.79 6.26
C PHE A 95 -2.94 11.30 5.66
N PHE A 96 -4.08 10.77 6.11
CA PHE A 96 -5.40 11.14 5.59
C PHE A 96 -5.75 12.59 5.91
N TYR A 97 -5.41 13.06 7.09
CA TYR A 97 -5.55 14.48 7.45
C TYR A 97 -4.75 15.38 6.51
N ALA A 98 -3.50 15.03 6.24
CA ALA A 98 -2.66 15.76 5.28
C ALA A 98 -3.25 15.71 3.86
N LEU A 99 -3.81 14.57 3.45
CA LEU A 99 -4.44 14.39 2.13
C LEU A 99 -5.67 15.29 1.95
N MET A 100 -6.42 15.53 3.02
CA MET A 100 -7.63 16.37 3.01
C MET A 100 -7.36 17.86 3.22
N THR A 101 -6.18 18.22 3.67
CA THR A 101 -5.80 19.60 3.96
C THR A 101 -4.84 20.15 2.89
N ASN A 102 -4.55 21.42 2.97
CA ASN A 102 -3.56 22.06 2.08
C ASN A 102 -2.13 21.78 2.58
N TYR A 103 -1.77 20.49 2.66
CA TYR A 103 -0.45 20.06 3.10
C TYR A 103 0.61 20.33 2.02
N ASP A 104 1.77 20.83 2.43
CA ASP A 104 2.89 21.04 1.52
C ASP A 104 3.65 19.73 1.25
N TRP A 105 3.20 18.96 0.26
CA TRP A 105 3.83 17.72 -0.15
C TRP A 105 5.24 17.89 -0.73
N SER A 106 5.58 19.10 -1.21
CA SER A 106 6.91 19.40 -1.74
C SER A 106 7.97 19.45 -0.63
N SER A 107 7.56 19.54 0.63
CA SER A 107 8.47 19.49 1.79
C SER A 107 9.06 18.10 2.03
N LEU A 108 8.51 17.06 1.42
CA LEU A 108 9.03 15.69 1.53
C LEU A 108 10.27 15.49 0.64
N THR A 109 11.22 14.69 1.13
CA THR A 109 12.43 14.35 0.38
C THR A 109 12.09 13.70 -0.95
N ASP A 110 12.72 14.15 -2.02
CA ASP A 110 12.56 13.68 -3.40
C ASP A 110 11.17 13.96 -4.03
N PHE A 111 10.39 14.86 -3.43
CA PHE A 111 9.11 15.31 -3.97
C PHE A 111 9.26 16.64 -4.69
N GLY A 112 9.04 16.62 -6.00
CA GLY A 112 8.94 17.84 -6.81
C GLY A 112 7.53 18.42 -6.86
N GLU A 113 7.38 19.58 -7.49
CA GLU A 113 6.09 20.26 -7.64
C GLU A 113 5.02 19.39 -8.34
N VAL A 114 5.42 18.61 -9.35
CA VAL A 114 4.50 17.74 -10.09
C VAL A 114 3.96 16.64 -9.19
N THR A 115 4.83 15.96 -8.45
CA THR A 115 4.46 14.91 -7.51
C THR A 115 3.56 15.45 -6.40
N ALA A 116 3.93 16.61 -5.84
CA ALA A 116 3.14 17.28 -4.81
C ALA A 116 1.73 17.64 -5.31
N ARG A 117 1.62 18.14 -6.53
CA ARG A 117 0.33 18.46 -7.17
C ARG A 117 -0.50 17.22 -7.39
N ASN A 118 0.09 16.14 -7.89
CA ASN A 118 -0.62 14.89 -8.13
C ASN A 118 -1.25 14.32 -6.86
N ILE A 119 -0.53 14.38 -5.73
CA ILE A 119 -1.08 13.94 -4.44
C ILE A 119 -2.22 14.85 -3.98
N ALA A 120 -2.04 16.16 -4.07
CA ALA A 120 -3.06 17.14 -3.67
C ALA A 120 -4.34 16.99 -4.51
N ASP A 121 -4.21 16.87 -5.82
CA ASP A 121 -5.33 16.66 -6.75
C ASP A 121 -6.04 15.32 -6.49
N TYR A 122 -5.27 14.27 -6.21
CA TYR A 122 -5.83 12.97 -5.85
C TYR A 122 -6.64 13.06 -4.56
N GLY A 123 -6.12 13.71 -3.53
CA GLY A 123 -6.83 13.92 -2.26
C GLY A 123 -8.12 14.71 -2.44
N ALA A 124 -8.09 15.79 -3.22
CA ALA A 124 -9.27 16.59 -3.51
C ALA A 124 -10.38 15.79 -4.25
N LYS A 125 -9.98 14.80 -5.06
CA LYS A 125 -10.90 14.05 -5.91
C LYS A 125 -11.38 12.73 -5.31
N PHE A 126 -10.52 12.03 -4.59
CA PHE A 126 -10.74 10.63 -4.17
C PHE A 126 -10.67 10.40 -2.65
N SER A 127 -10.72 11.45 -1.82
CA SER A 127 -10.61 11.28 -0.36
C SER A 127 -11.69 10.36 0.22
N ASP A 128 -12.92 10.41 -0.30
CA ASP A 128 -14.02 9.56 0.17
C ASP A 128 -13.75 8.07 -0.14
N GLU A 129 -13.23 7.76 -1.33
CA GLU A 129 -12.84 6.42 -1.73
C GLU A 129 -11.66 5.90 -0.90
N VAL A 130 -10.67 6.75 -0.63
CA VAL A 130 -9.53 6.42 0.24
C VAL A 130 -10.01 6.07 1.64
N TYR A 131 -10.89 6.89 2.22
CA TYR A 131 -11.45 6.63 3.54
C TYR A 131 -12.27 5.33 3.56
N SER A 132 -13.12 5.12 2.57
CA SER A 132 -13.95 3.91 2.46
C SER A 132 -13.10 2.65 2.34
N LEU A 133 -12.03 2.69 1.55
CA LEU A 133 -11.09 1.57 1.42
C LEU A 133 -10.34 1.34 2.74
N ALA A 134 -9.91 2.39 3.42
CA ALA A 134 -9.18 2.29 4.68
C ALA A 134 -10.02 1.65 5.80
N GLN A 135 -11.35 1.80 5.78
CA GLN A 135 -12.25 1.13 6.72
C GLN A 135 -12.25 -0.39 6.59
N GLU A 136 -11.87 -0.92 5.42
CA GLU A 136 -11.73 -2.36 5.17
C GLU A 136 -10.36 -2.90 5.61
N MET A 137 -9.41 -2.02 5.94
CA MET A 137 -8.04 -2.38 6.26
C MET A 137 -7.80 -2.45 7.77
N GLN A 138 -6.85 -3.30 8.12
CA GLN A 138 -6.21 -3.33 9.44
C GLN A 138 -4.77 -2.86 9.24
N PHE A 139 -4.50 -1.61 9.60
CA PHE A 139 -3.16 -1.06 9.48
C PHE A 139 -2.26 -1.70 10.53
N VAL A 140 -1.24 -2.41 10.06
CA VAL A 140 -0.20 -2.96 10.91
C VAL A 140 0.92 -1.93 11.04
N GLU A 141 1.29 -1.63 12.27
CA GLU A 141 2.52 -0.89 12.50
C GLU A 141 3.66 -1.73 11.95
N ARG A 142 4.46 -1.15 11.03
CA ARG A 142 5.77 -1.71 10.80
C ARG A 142 6.44 -1.68 12.17
N GLU A 143 6.82 -2.86 12.69
CA GLU A 143 7.88 -2.89 13.67
C GLU A 143 8.98 -2.02 13.09
N SER A 144 9.08 -0.78 13.58
CA SER A 144 10.32 -0.06 13.46
C SER A 144 11.31 -1.05 14.01
N LYS A 145 12.16 -1.62 13.16
CA LYS A 145 13.38 -2.23 13.66
C LYS A 145 13.93 -1.13 14.54
N VAL A 146 13.77 -1.32 15.84
CA VAL A 146 14.53 -0.55 16.81
C VAL A 146 15.94 -0.77 16.31
N VAL A 147 16.45 0.24 15.61
CA VAL A 147 17.87 0.30 15.32
C VAL A 147 18.42 0.33 16.71
N ALA A 148 18.82 -0.84 17.19
CA ALA A 148 19.52 -0.98 18.46
C ALA A 148 20.47 0.19 18.46
N GLU A 149 20.39 1.07 19.45
CA GLU A 149 21.15 2.31 19.50
C GLU A 149 22.52 2.01 18.96
N ASN A 150 22.78 2.55 17.75
CA ASN A 150 24.06 2.28 17.12
C ASN A 150 25.09 2.93 18.03
N PRO A 151 25.88 2.15 18.82
CA PRO A 151 26.84 2.71 19.74
C PRO A 151 27.89 3.56 19.05
N MET A 152 27.85 3.55 17.72
CA MET A 152 28.69 4.32 16.83
C MET A 152 28.06 5.65 16.35
N LYS A 153 26.81 5.95 16.73
CA LYS A 153 26.14 7.19 16.34
C LYS A 153 26.90 8.39 16.86
N GLY A 154 27.35 9.26 15.93
CA GLY A 154 28.11 10.47 16.26
C GLY A 154 29.63 10.27 16.35
N LYS A 155 30.16 9.07 16.16
CA LYS A 155 31.61 8.83 16.08
C LYS A 155 32.09 8.95 14.64
N LYS A 156 33.15 9.71 14.43
CA LYS A 156 33.85 9.76 13.15
C LYS A 156 34.87 8.64 13.12
N PHE A 157 34.86 7.83 12.07
CA PHE A 157 35.85 6.78 11.85
C PHE A 157 36.73 7.15 10.69
N CYS A 158 38.03 6.99 10.90
CA CYS A 158 39.02 7.04 9.84
C CYS A 158 39.51 5.61 9.63
N ILE A 159 39.30 5.08 8.43
CA ILE A 159 39.80 3.75 8.06
C ILE A 159 41.17 3.96 7.42
N THR A 160 42.21 3.58 8.13
CA THR A 160 43.58 3.58 7.62
C THR A 160 44.06 2.15 7.47
N GLY A 161 44.65 1.85 6.33
CA GLY A 161 45.18 0.54 6.03
C GLY A 161 44.73 0.01 4.66
N SER A 162 45.41 -1.03 4.19
CA SER A 162 45.03 -1.74 2.98
C SER A 162 44.15 -2.94 3.32
N PHE A 163 43.08 -3.08 2.56
CA PHE A 163 42.11 -4.18 2.72
C PHE A 163 42.40 -5.21 1.62
N SER A 164 42.32 -6.49 1.97
CA SER A 164 42.45 -7.61 1.04
C SER A 164 41.19 -7.86 0.19
N GLN A 165 40.09 -7.11 0.49
CA GLN A 165 38.83 -7.18 -0.25
C GLN A 165 38.41 -5.80 -0.75
N SER A 166 37.67 -5.77 -1.85
CA SER A 166 37.11 -4.57 -2.46
C SER A 166 36.34 -3.72 -1.44
N ARG A 167 36.50 -2.37 -1.54
CA ARG A 167 35.80 -1.40 -0.71
C ARG A 167 34.37 -1.12 -1.16
N ASP A 168 33.86 -1.89 -2.08
CA ASP A 168 32.50 -1.78 -2.59
C ASP A 168 31.51 -2.30 -1.55
N LEU A 169 31.02 -1.37 -0.76
CA LEU A 169 29.89 -1.56 0.13
C LEU A 169 28.79 -0.59 -0.24
#